data_9c53bc4440cc71999292c6db3a0e610c
#
_entry.id   9c53bc4440cc71999292c6db3a0e610c
#
_cell.length_a   1.000
_cell.length_b   1.000
_cell.length_c   1.000
_cell.angle_alpha   90.00
_cell.angle_beta   90.00
_cell.angle_gamma   90.00
#
_symmetry.space_group_name_H-M   'P 1'
#
loop_
_entity.id
_entity.type
_entity.pdbx_description
1 polymer ?
#
loop_
_entity_poly.entity_id
_entity_poly.type
_entity_poly.pdbx_seq_one_letter_code
_entity_poly.pdbx_strand_id
1 'polypeptide(L)'
;MFEILCTCVVILYLLYYYLTADFDYWTSCGINGPKPIPFFGNIVEFLMGKKNLNDFFKEIYDRYPKESMVGVFLRGNPALVIKDPEYIKQVLIKDFTIFAERHSHVYEKAVRWRSLRTRLSPIFTTGKLKDMFHLLLNCSDHFEKYLDEIVSKDSIVECRHLTSKFTIDVIGSCVFGLEMNALKEENNQFQRMGRKIFRSTPKVMIRNTLKEIPWFYKNFGYFFDDHDVTKFMTDITRETIEYRKRNNVHRNDFINVLIDLKDNPGKLGVNNVTDEFIAAQLFVFFAAGFETSSITMSLAMYELAQNQSIQEKVRKEIKEVLDSTDGVILYDNIKKMNYLEKIYQEVLRKYPPVTFLMRQPTKNYTFEGTKITLRKGQVVIIPNYAIQHDPNIYPDPEVFDPERFSEENVKQRNPMYYLPFGDGPRNCIGKRFATNQTKVGLIKVLMNHKIDVCEMTQIPLIHSPWTNFLFQITHGVYVKLTKLD
;
A
#
# COMPACT_ATOMS: atom_id res chain seq x y z
N MET A 1 38.57 33.34 -22.60
CA MET A 1 38.39 31.86 -22.69
C MET A 1 38.96 31.16 -21.46
N PHE A 2 40.18 31.44 -21.02
CA PHE A 2 40.79 30.85 -19.82
C PHE A 2 40.03 31.23 -18.54
N GLU A 3 39.60 32.47 -18.34
CA GLU A 3 38.82 32.91 -17.18
C GLU A 3 37.47 32.24 -17.06
N ILE A 4 36.79 32.03 -18.21
CA ILE A 4 35.51 31.31 -18.24
C ILE A 4 35.73 29.84 -17.82
N LEU A 5 36.79 29.19 -18.30
CA LEU A 5 37.15 27.82 -17.93
C LEU A 5 37.43 27.74 -16.43
N CYS A 6 38.23 28.65 -15.87
CA CYS A 6 38.51 28.70 -14.42
C CYS A 6 37.25 28.89 -13.61
N THR A 7 36.36 29.79 -14.04
CA THR A 7 35.08 30.03 -13.36
C THR A 7 34.20 28.78 -13.40
N CYS A 8 34.11 28.07 -14.53
CA CYS A 8 33.37 26.82 -14.65
C CYS A 8 33.94 25.72 -13.71
N VAL A 9 35.26 25.56 -13.63
CA VAL A 9 35.92 24.61 -12.73
C VAL A 9 35.62 24.92 -11.27
N VAL A 10 35.68 26.21 -10.87
CA VAL A 10 35.35 26.63 -9.49
C VAL A 10 33.86 26.32 -9.19
N ILE A 11 32.96 26.67 -10.09
CA ILE A 11 31.54 26.38 -9.92
C ILE A 11 31.30 24.85 -9.79
N LEU A 12 31.91 24.03 -10.64
CA LEU A 12 31.79 22.57 -10.56
C LEU A 12 32.37 22.02 -9.25
N TYR A 13 33.51 22.58 -8.79
CA TYR A 13 34.10 22.20 -7.51
C TYR A 13 33.20 22.55 -6.32
N LEU A 14 32.65 23.76 -6.30
CA LEU A 14 31.74 24.22 -5.25
C LEU A 14 30.44 23.39 -5.27
N LEU A 15 29.93 23.08 -6.45
CA LEU A 15 28.77 22.23 -6.61
C LEU A 15 29.06 20.79 -6.10
N TYR A 16 30.20 20.22 -6.45
CA TYR A 16 30.63 18.91 -5.96
C TYR A 16 30.75 18.93 -4.44
N TYR A 17 31.41 19.93 -3.88
CA TYR A 17 31.56 20.09 -2.43
C TYR A 17 30.20 20.20 -1.73
N TYR A 18 29.29 21.01 -2.26
CA TYR A 18 27.94 21.15 -1.75
C TYR A 18 27.16 19.81 -1.78
N LEU A 19 27.26 19.07 -2.88
CA LEU A 19 26.55 17.81 -3.07
C LEU A 19 27.12 16.65 -2.22
N THR A 20 28.33 16.78 -1.72
CA THR A 20 29.02 15.74 -0.93
C THR A 20 29.20 16.12 0.54
N ALA A 21 28.81 17.32 0.94
CA ALA A 21 29.06 17.88 2.28
C ALA A 21 28.52 17.00 3.43
N ASP A 22 27.40 16.31 3.23
CA ASP A 22 26.80 15.43 4.24
C ASP A 22 27.20 13.94 4.10
N PHE A 23 28.11 13.58 3.18
CA PHE A 23 28.40 12.16 2.91
C PHE A 23 29.08 11.43 4.08
N ASP A 24 29.75 12.15 4.97
CA ASP A 24 30.35 11.61 6.19
C ASP A 24 29.37 11.55 7.38
N TYR A 25 28.11 11.97 7.16
CA TYR A 25 27.13 12.05 8.25
C TYR A 25 26.95 10.72 8.98
N TRP A 26 26.75 9.62 8.28
CA TRP A 26 26.53 8.32 8.92
C TRP A 26 27.79 7.76 9.56
N THR A 27 28.94 7.91 8.91
CA THR A 27 30.23 7.50 9.50
C THR A 27 30.57 8.30 10.76
N SER A 28 30.28 9.60 10.78
CA SER A 28 30.45 10.44 11.97
C SER A 28 29.50 10.05 13.12
N CYS A 29 28.35 9.46 12.81
CA CYS A 29 27.42 8.87 13.78
C CYS A 29 27.76 7.43 14.19
N GLY A 30 28.84 6.84 13.64
CA GLY A 30 29.20 5.44 13.88
C GLY A 30 28.27 4.43 13.20
N ILE A 31 27.56 4.84 12.15
CA ILE A 31 26.62 3.97 11.41
C ILE A 31 27.25 3.56 10.07
N ASN A 32 27.24 2.26 9.81
CA ASN A 32 27.69 1.70 8.55
C ASN A 32 26.64 1.87 7.44
N GLY A 33 27.11 1.98 6.19
CA GLY A 33 26.24 2.06 5.02
C GLY A 33 27.02 2.12 3.71
N PRO A 34 26.34 2.03 2.56
CA PRO A 34 26.96 2.14 1.26
C PRO A 34 27.45 3.57 0.99
N LYS A 35 28.58 3.69 0.29
CA LYS A 35 29.08 5.02 -0.14
C LYS A 35 28.10 5.64 -1.14
N PRO A 36 27.67 6.89 -0.91
CA PRO A 36 26.77 7.57 -1.83
C PRO A 36 27.46 8.10 -3.08
N ILE A 37 26.70 8.25 -4.16
CA ILE A 37 27.14 8.91 -5.39
C ILE A 37 26.67 10.36 -5.35
N PRO A 38 27.50 11.35 -5.74
CA PRO A 38 27.08 12.75 -5.78
C PRO A 38 25.76 12.95 -6.52
N PHE A 39 24.85 13.79 -5.99
CA PHE A 39 23.51 14.05 -6.49
C PHE A 39 22.51 12.88 -6.35
N PHE A 40 22.92 11.65 -6.64
CA PHE A 40 22.01 10.50 -6.68
C PHE A 40 21.90 9.74 -5.36
N GLY A 41 22.89 9.91 -4.46
CA GLY A 41 22.97 9.08 -3.24
C GLY A 41 23.18 7.60 -3.57
N ASN A 42 22.40 6.72 -2.92
CA ASN A 42 22.50 5.28 -3.14
C ASN A 42 21.42 4.71 -4.10
N ILE A 43 20.51 5.56 -4.62
CA ILE A 43 19.35 5.10 -5.41
C ILE A 43 19.52 5.32 -6.91
N VAL A 44 20.75 5.39 -7.41
CA VAL A 44 21.03 5.63 -8.83
C VAL A 44 20.39 4.58 -9.74
N GLU A 45 20.47 3.29 -9.39
CA GLU A 45 19.88 2.19 -10.18
C GLU A 45 18.36 2.28 -10.24
N PHE A 46 17.71 2.72 -9.16
CA PHE A 46 16.28 3.01 -9.16
C PHE A 46 15.94 4.17 -10.10
N LEU A 47 16.69 5.28 -10.02
CA LEU A 47 16.47 6.44 -10.88
C LEU A 47 16.69 6.13 -12.37
N MET A 48 17.56 5.16 -12.68
CA MET A 48 17.79 4.66 -14.03
C MET A 48 16.78 3.58 -14.47
N GLY A 49 15.84 3.18 -13.60
CA GLY A 49 14.88 2.12 -13.90
C GLY A 49 15.48 0.72 -14.03
N LYS A 50 16.61 0.48 -13.39
CA LYS A 50 17.29 -0.83 -13.39
C LYS A 50 16.89 -1.70 -12.20
N LYS A 51 16.51 -1.08 -11.08
CA LYS A 51 16.14 -1.74 -9.83
C LYS A 51 15.04 -0.94 -9.13
N ASN A 52 14.05 -1.61 -8.57
CA ASN A 52 13.04 -0.95 -7.74
C ASN A 52 13.54 -0.72 -6.31
N LEU A 53 12.79 0.07 -5.53
CA LEU A 53 13.17 0.38 -4.15
C LEU A 53 13.07 -0.83 -3.21
N ASN A 54 12.23 -1.82 -3.49
CA ASN A 54 12.11 -3.01 -2.66
C ASN A 54 13.38 -3.83 -2.71
N ASP A 55 13.86 -4.09 -3.94
CA ASP A 55 15.07 -4.86 -4.19
C ASP A 55 16.30 -4.08 -3.70
N PHE A 56 16.29 -2.75 -3.82
CA PHE A 56 17.34 -1.91 -3.23
C PHE A 56 17.39 -2.07 -1.70
N PHE A 57 16.25 -1.94 -0.99
CA PHE A 57 16.26 -2.09 0.46
C PHE A 57 16.52 -3.53 0.91
N LYS A 58 16.12 -4.53 0.12
CA LYS A 58 16.48 -5.93 0.38
C LYS A 58 17.98 -6.14 0.27
N GLU A 59 18.62 -5.61 -0.78
CA GLU A 59 20.08 -5.66 -0.93
C GLU A 59 20.81 -4.96 0.23
N ILE A 60 20.36 -3.77 0.65
CA ILE A 60 20.91 -3.07 1.82
C ILE A 60 20.76 -3.93 3.08
N TYR A 61 19.60 -4.53 3.28
CA TYR A 61 19.31 -5.40 4.41
C TYR A 61 20.28 -6.59 4.48
N ASP A 62 20.47 -7.26 3.35
CA ASP A 62 21.31 -8.47 3.25
C ASP A 62 22.80 -8.16 3.34
N ARG A 63 23.24 -7.03 2.76
CA ARG A 63 24.66 -6.63 2.74
C ARG A 63 25.21 -6.29 4.14
N TYR A 64 24.36 -5.89 5.06
CA TYR A 64 24.72 -5.51 6.42
C TYR A 64 24.02 -6.40 7.47
N PRO A 65 24.30 -7.73 7.52
CA PRO A 65 23.53 -8.67 8.35
C PRO A 65 23.65 -8.44 9.85
N LYS A 66 24.80 -7.89 10.30
CA LYS A 66 25.09 -7.66 11.72
C LYS A 66 24.63 -6.30 12.25
N GLU A 67 24.20 -5.40 11.36
CA GLU A 67 23.83 -4.04 11.73
C GLU A 67 22.34 -3.97 12.09
N SER A 68 22.03 -3.36 13.23
CA SER A 68 20.65 -3.05 13.64
C SER A 68 20.05 -1.92 12.83
N MET A 69 20.91 -1.03 12.32
CA MET A 69 20.58 0.15 11.53
C MET A 69 21.61 0.36 10.43
N VAL A 70 21.20 0.80 9.27
CA VAL A 70 22.08 1.08 8.12
C VAL A 70 21.81 2.47 7.60
N GLY A 71 22.85 3.28 7.47
CA GLY A 71 22.77 4.63 6.90
C GLY A 71 22.76 4.57 5.37
N VAL A 72 21.80 5.26 4.76
CA VAL A 72 21.71 5.39 3.29
C VAL A 72 21.51 6.86 2.92
N PHE A 73 21.69 7.16 1.64
CA PHE A 73 21.41 8.50 1.10
C PHE A 73 20.40 8.41 -0.04
N LEU A 74 19.25 9.05 0.16
CA LEU A 74 18.23 9.17 -0.86
C LEU A 74 18.41 10.52 -1.56
N ARG A 75 18.96 10.53 -2.76
CA ARG A 75 19.28 11.76 -3.52
C ARG A 75 20.11 12.76 -2.70
N GLY A 76 21.12 12.30 -2.01
CA GLY A 76 21.96 13.14 -1.16
C GLY A 76 21.42 13.40 0.25
N ASN A 77 20.13 13.18 0.52
CA ASN A 77 19.58 13.32 1.86
C ASN A 77 19.84 12.05 2.70
N PRO A 78 20.43 12.18 3.91
CA PRO A 78 20.66 11.03 4.77
C PRO A 78 19.34 10.42 5.26
N ALA A 79 19.20 9.11 5.14
CA ALA A 79 18.07 8.32 5.61
C ALA A 79 18.56 7.09 6.38
N LEU A 80 17.78 6.62 7.35
CA LEU A 80 18.15 5.50 8.21
C LEU A 80 17.24 4.30 7.93
N VAL A 81 17.83 3.17 7.56
CA VAL A 81 17.14 1.87 7.45
C VAL A 81 17.25 1.16 8.80
N ILE A 82 16.12 0.82 9.42
CA ILE A 82 16.06 0.13 10.70
C ILE A 82 15.67 -1.33 10.47
N LYS A 83 16.47 -2.26 11.03
CA LYS A 83 16.28 -3.70 10.92
C LYS A 83 15.86 -4.34 12.24
N ASP A 84 16.37 -3.82 13.36
CA ASP A 84 16.16 -4.35 14.69
C ASP A 84 14.72 -4.10 15.17
N PRO A 85 14.00 -5.12 15.71
CA PRO A 85 12.60 -5.02 16.11
C PRO A 85 12.38 -4.05 17.28
N GLU A 86 13.34 -3.86 18.19
CA GLU A 86 13.18 -2.94 19.31
C GLU A 86 13.20 -1.48 18.84
N TYR A 87 14.09 -1.14 17.89
CA TYR A 87 14.09 0.20 17.30
C TYR A 87 12.88 0.43 16.39
N ILE A 88 12.41 -0.59 15.68
CA ILE A 88 11.15 -0.52 14.92
C ILE A 88 9.99 -0.21 15.88
N LYS A 89 9.93 -0.89 17.02
CA LYS A 89 8.91 -0.68 18.06
C LYS A 89 9.00 0.73 18.68
N GLN A 90 10.24 1.24 18.91
CA GLN A 90 10.42 2.63 19.36
C GLN A 90 9.78 3.61 18.37
N VAL A 91 10.09 3.50 17.09
CA VAL A 91 9.61 4.41 16.04
C VAL A 91 8.10 4.32 15.82
N LEU A 92 7.53 3.11 15.82
CA LEU A 92 6.12 2.92 15.50
C LEU A 92 5.18 3.07 16.69
N ILE A 93 5.64 2.76 17.90
CA ILE A 93 4.78 2.62 19.10
C ILE A 93 5.25 3.52 20.25
N LYS A 94 6.46 3.29 20.79
CA LYS A 94 6.91 3.96 22.03
C LYS A 94 7.00 5.49 21.85
N ASP A 95 7.74 5.93 20.83
CA ASP A 95 8.01 7.35 20.54
C ASP A 95 7.19 7.88 19.37
N PHE A 96 6.03 7.27 19.14
CA PHE A 96 5.13 7.63 18.05
C PHE A 96 4.85 9.13 17.97
N THR A 97 4.73 9.83 19.08
CA THR A 97 4.46 11.29 19.08
C THR A 97 5.53 12.09 18.37
N ILE A 98 6.77 11.59 18.37
CA ILE A 98 7.90 12.18 17.67
C ILE A 98 7.90 11.74 16.20
N PHE A 99 7.50 10.50 15.90
CA PHE A 99 7.49 9.89 14.57
C PHE A 99 6.10 9.87 13.90
N ALA A 100 5.22 10.78 14.29
CA ALA A 100 3.86 10.84 13.76
C ALA A 100 3.80 11.23 12.27
N GLU A 101 4.83 11.86 11.73
CA GLU A 101 4.84 12.32 10.35
C GLU A 101 5.41 11.27 9.39
N ARG A 102 4.85 11.29 8.17
CA ARG A 102 5.38 10.56 7.01
C ARG A 102 5.97 11.56 6.06
N HIS A 103 7.00 11.19 5.33
CA HIS A 103 7.63 12.04 4.32
C HIS A 103 6.58 12.52 3.28
N SER A 104 6.10 13.74 3.45
CA SER A 104 5.12 14.34 2.55
C SER A 104 5.23 15.87 2.67
N HIS A 105 5.94 16.48 1.74
CA HIS A 105 6.18 17.94 1.70
C HIS A 105 4.95 18.76 1.28
N VAL A 106 3.85 18.13 0.88
CA VAL A 106 2.81 18.82 0.09
C VAL A 106 1.72 19.49 0.93
N TYR A 107 1.58 19.23 2.25
CA TYR A 107 0.40 19.68 3.00
C TYR A 107 0.68 20.20 4.43
N GLU A 108 1.59 21.13 4.60
CA GLU A 108 1.78 21.81 5.90
C GLU A 108 0.53 22.55 6.41
N LYS A 109 -0.44 22.86 5.54
CA LYS A 109 -1.69 23.55 5.89
C LYS A 109 -2.90 22.62 6.03
N ALA A 110 -2.73 21.32 5.78
CA ALA A 110 -3.83 20.35 5.91
C ALA A 110 -4.15 20.06 7.38
N VAL A 111 -5.41 19.74 7.62
CA VAL A 111 -5.95 19.27 8.91
C VAL A 111 -4.98 18.29 9.56
N ARG A 112 -4.62 18.54 10.81
CA ARG A 112 -3.70 17.66 11.55
C ARG A 112 -4.20 16.23 11.46
N TRP A 113 -3.36 15.32 10.94
CA TRP A 113 -3.67 13.90 10.75
C TRP A 113 -4.40 13.27 11.97
N ARG A 114 -4.01 13.60 13.19
CA ARG A 114 -4.62 13.06 14.41
C ARG A 114 -6.11 13.39 14.50
N SER A 115 -6.51 14.64 14.24
CA SER A 115 -7.91 15.06 14.27
C SER A 115 -8.74 14.31 13.24
N LEU A 116 -8.24 14.21 12.01
CA LEU A 116 -8.89 13.46 10.93
C LEU A 116 -8.99 11.97 11.28
N ARG A 117 -7.90 11.35 11.72
CA ARG A 117 -7.86 9.93 12.12
C ARG A 117 -8.90 9.62 13.21
N THR A 118 -9.00 10.46 14.24
CA THR A 118 -9.97 10.29 15.33
C THR A 118 -11.40 10.29 14.80
N ARG A 119 -11.73 11.16 13.84
CA ARG A 119 -13.08 11.26 13.26
C ARG A 119 -13.42 10.14 12.27
N LEU A 120 -12.42 9.63 11.56
CA LEU A 120 -12.63 8.57 10.57
C LEU A 120 -12.56 7.15 11.18
N SER A 121 -11.86 6.96 12.29
CA SER A 121 -11.71 5.63 12.92
C SER A 121 -13.05 4.96 13.33
N PRO A 122 -14.08 5.68 13.80
CA PRO A 122 -15.37 5.07 14.13
C PRO A 122 -16.06 4.35 12.96
N ILE A 123 -15.79 4.74 11.70
CA ILE A 123 -16.39 4.12 10.52
C ILE A 123 -15.86 2.69 10.29
N PHE A 124 -14.61 2.44 10.73
CA PHE A 124 -13.94 1.15 10.58
C PHE A 124 -14.07 0.25 11.82
N THR A 125 -15.01 0.55 12.71
CA THR A 125 -15.36 -0.35 13.81
C THR A 125 -16.07 -1.61 13.30
N THR A 126 -15.97 -2.70 14.06
CA THR A 126 -16.60 -3.98 13.71
C THR A 126 -18.10 -3.84 13.46
N GLY A 127 -18.81 -3.04 14.27
CA GLY A 127 -20.24 -2.79 14.09
C GLY A 127 -20.55 -2.14 12.75
N LYS A 128 -19.84 -1.05 12.40
CA LYS A 128 -20.05 -0.36 11.12
C LYS A 128 -19.66 -1.21 9.92
N LEU A 129 -18.62 -2.03 10.05
CA LEU A 129 -18.25 -2.98 8.98
C LEU A 129 -19.29 -4.09 8.80
N LYS A 130 -19.93 -4.55 9.88
CA LYS A 130 -21.07 -5.49 9.78
C LYS A 130 -22.28 -4.82 9.11
N ASP A 131 -22.56 -3.56 9.45
CA ASP A 131 -23.65 -2.80 8.81
C ASP A 131 -23.48 -2.66 7.29
N MET A 132 -22.21 -2.55 6.81
CA MET A 132 -21.87 -2.43 5.39
C MET A 132 -21.61 -3.79 4.71
N PHE A 133 -21.58 -4.90 5.45
CA PHE A 133 -21.17 -6.19 4.91
C PHE A 133 -22.07 -6.70 3.79
N HIS A 134 -23.39 -6.41 3.85
CA HIS A 134 -24.33 -6.74 2.77
C HIS A 134 -23.95 -6.08 1.43
N LEU A 135 -23.36 -4.86 1.45
CA LEU A 135 -22.90 -4.19 0.23
C LEU A 135 -21.71 -4.94 -0.40
N LEU A 136 -20.80 -5.43 0.44
CA LEU A 136 -19.69 -6.27 -0.01
C LEU A 136 -20.20 -7.58 -0.63
N LEU A 137 -21.19 -8.23 -0.01
CA LEU A 137 -21.79 -9.46 -0.55
C LEU A 137 -22.47 -9.21 -1.90
N ASN A 138 -23.27 -8.15 -2.04
CA ASN A 138 -23.89 -7.79 -3.33
C ASN A 138 -22.83 -7.62 -4.44
N CYS A 139 -21.72 -6.93 -4.14
CA CYS A 139 -20.62 -6.81 -5.11
C CYS A 139 -19.98 -8.19 -5.40
N SER A 140 -19.87 -9.07 -4.40
CA SER A 140 -19.30 -10.39 -4.58
C SER A 140 -20.19 -11.33 -5.43
N ASP A 141 -21.51 -11.17 -5.36
CA ASP A 141 -22.45 -11.92 -6.21
C ASP A 141 -22.39 -11.45 -7.68
N HIS A 142 -22.19 -10.15 -7.89
CA HIS A 142 -21.91 -9.62 -9.24
C HIS A 142 -20.55 -10.12 -9.76
N PHE A 143 -19.56 -10.20 -8.90
CA PHE A 143 -18.23 -10.72 -9.24
C PHE A 143 -18.28 -12.19 -9.63
N GLU A 144 -19.03 -13.02 -8.91
CA GLU A 144 -19.26 -14.43 -9.23
C GLU A 144 -19.88 -14.61 -10.63
N LYS A 145 -20.94 -13.86 -10.93
CA LYS A 145 -21.57 -13.87 -12.27
C LYS A 145 -20.60 -13.45 -13.36
N TYR A 146 -19.79 -12.43 -13.10
CA TYR A 146 -18.79 -11.97 -14.05
C TYR A 146 -17.68 -13.03 -14.26
N LEU A 147 -17.26 -13.74 -13.20
CA LEU A 147 -16.31 -14.85 -13.30
C LEU A 147 -16.86 -15.94 -14.22
N ASP A 148 -18.11 -16.38 -14.02
CA ASP A 148 -18.74 -17.39 -14.86
C ASP A 148 -18.82 -16.96 -16.33
N GLU A 149 -19.12 -15.69 -16.58
CA GLU A 149 -19.18 -15.14 -17.93
C GLU A 149 -17.81 -15.13 -18.62
N ILE A 150 -16.76 -14.65 -17.94
CA ILE A 150 -15.42 -14.56 -18.56
C ILE A 150 -14.82 -15.95 -18.77
N VAL A 151 -14.95 -16.85 -17.77
CA VAL A 151 -14.42 -18.24 -17.86
C VAL A 151 -15.10 -19.03 -18.97
N SER A 152 -16.40 -18.77 -19.26
CA SER A 152 -17.08 -19.41 -20.39
C SER A 152 -16.53 -18.96 -21.76
N LYS A 153 -15.93 -17.77 -21.86
CA LYS A 153 -15.33 -17.22 -23.09
C LYS A 153 -13.85 -17.53 -23.21
N ASP A 154 -13.10 -17.34 -22.13
CA ASP A 154 -11.66 -17.63 -22.03
C ASP A 154 -11.33 -18.04 -20.60
N SER A 155 -10.71 -19.21 -20.47
CA SER A 155 -10.31 -19.76 -19.18
C SER A 155 -9.04 -19.09 -18.61
N ILE A 156 -8.25 -18.36 -19.41
CA ILE A 156 -7.05 -17.65 -18.97
C ILE A 156 -7.41 -16.21 -18.59
N VAL A 157 -7.13 -15.85 -17.36
CA VAL A 157 -7.47 -14.54 -16.82
C VAL A 157 -6.26 -13.80 -16.27
N GLU A 158 -6.20 -12.48 -16.49
CA GLU A 158 -5.27 -11.61 -15.80
C GLU A 158 -5.86 -11.23 -14.43
N CYS A 159 -5.27 -11.79 -13.38
CA CYS A 159 -5.82 -11.72 -12.02
C CYS A 159 -5.95 -10.30 -11.48
N ARG A 160 -4.95 -9.42 -11.72
CA ARG A 160 -5.00 -8.05 -11.19
C ARG A 160 -6.09 -7.21 -11.88
N HIS A 161 -6.29 -7.40 -13.19
CA HIS A 161 -7.39 -6.74 -13.90
C HIS A 161 -8.74 -7.20 -13.37
N LEU A 162 -8.90 -8.51 -13.20
CA LEU A 162 -10.10 -9.15 -12.66
C LEU A 162 -10.41 -8.64 -11.23
N THR A 163 -9.45 -8.76 -10.33
CA THR A 163 -9.63 -8.40 -8.91
C THR A 163 -9.77 -6.91 -8.70
N SER A 164 -9.15 -6.06 -9.57
CA SER A 164 -9.31 -4.62 -9.48
C SER A 164 -10.72 -4.17 -9.80
N LYS A 165 -11.40 -4.80 -10.77
CA LYS A 165 -12.81 -4.51 -11.05
C LYS A 165 -13.69 -4.77 -9.82
N PHE A 166 -13.52 -5.93 -9.19
CA PHE A 166 -14.23 -6.28 -7.96
C PHE A 166 -13.98 -5.29 -6.83
N THR A 167 -12.71 -4.99 -6.56
CA THR A 167 -12.36 -4.11 -5.45
C THR A 167 -12.78 -2.66 -5.68
N ILE A 168 -12.84 -2.19 -6.93
CA ILE A 168 -13.41 -0.88 -7.30
C ILE A 168 -14.90 -0.84 -7.00
N ASP A 169 -15.68 -1.86 -7.39
CA ASP A 169 -17.11 -1.91 -7.12
C ASP A 169 -17.41 -1.94 -5.61
N VAL A 170 -16.62 -2.70 -4.84
CA VAL A 170 -16.74 -2.73 -3.38
C VAL A 170 -16.45 -1.37 -2.76
N ILE A 171 -15.37 -0.69 -3.16
CA ILE A 171 -15.04 0.66 -2.66
C ILE A 171 -16.13 1.65 -3.09
N GLY A 172 -16.62 1.55 -4.31
CA GLY A 172 -17.71 2.38 -4.81
C GLY A 172 -18.95 2.29 -3.93
N SER A 173 -19.38 1.08 -3.66
CA SER A 173 -20.58 0.82 -2.87
C SER A 173 -20.41 1.23 -1.40
N CYS A 174 -19.29 0.85 -0.76
CA CYS A 174 -19.08 1.04 0.67
C CYS A 174 -18.59 2.45 1.05
N VAL A 175 -17.79 3.09 0.21
CA VAL A 175 -17.15 4.39 0.52
C VAL A 175 -17.91 5.55 -0.10
N PHE A 176 -18.22 5.47 -1.41
CA PHE A 176 -18.91 6.53 -2.14
C PHE A 176 -20.43 6.37 -2.07
N GLY A 177 -20.92 5.17 -1.80
CA GLY A 177 -22.36 4.84 -1.91
C GLY A 177 -22.87 4.92 -3.35
N LEU A 178 -22.02 4.59 -4.31
CA LEU A 178 -22.26 4.60 -5.75
C LEU A 178 -22.07 3.20 -6.33
N GLU A 179 -22.85 2.87 -7.34
CA GLU A 179 -22.61 1.70 -8.18
C GLU A 179 -21.60 2.09 -9.27
N MET A 180 -20.36 1.59 -9.12
CA MET A 180 -19.28 1.93 -10.06
C MET A 180 -19.34 1.13 -11.36
N ASN A 181 -20.05 0.00 -11.37
CA ASN A 181 -20.23 -0.89 -12.53
C ASN A 181 -18.91 -1.32 -13.23
N ALA A 182 -17.81 -1.39 -12.47
CA ALA A 182 -16.51 -1.74 -13.03
C ALA A 182 -16.47 -3.19 -13.57
N LEU A 183 -17.30 -4.08 -13.04
CA LEU A 183 -17.48 -5.43 -13.55
C LEU A 183 -18.25 -5.48 -14.87
N LYS A 184 -19.23 -4.59 -15.08
CA LYS A 184 -20.09 -4.59 -16.26
C LYS A 184 -19.47 -3.85 -17.45
N GLU A 185 -18.66 -2.81 -17.20
CA GLU A 185 -18.11 -1.92 -18.23
C GLU A 185 -16.63 -2.20 -18.45
N GLU A 186 -16.20 -2.52 -19.68
CA GLU A 186 -14.80 -2.77 -20.00
C GLU A 186 -13.90 -1.54 -19.82
N ASN A 187 -14.41 -0.34 -20.13
CA ASN A 187 -13.67 0.92 -20.05
C ASN A 187 -14.22 1.86 -18.97
N ASN A 188 -14.54 1.28 -17.81
CA ASN A 188 -15.08 2.04 -16.69
C ASN A 188 -14.15 3.19 -16.29
N GLN A 189 -14.74 4.37 -16.04
CA GLN A 189 -13.97 5.58 -15.73
C GLN A 189 -13.16 5.47 -14.44
N PHE A 190 -13.72 4.84 -13.39
CA PHE A 190 -12.99 4.61 -12.13
C PHE A 190 -11.78 3.70 -12.33
N GLN A 191 -11.91 2.64 -13.12
CA GLN A 191 -10.81 1.76 -13.44
C GLN A 191 -9.72 2.47 -14.25
N ARG A 192 -10.09 3.32 -15.22
CA ARG A 192 -9.14 4.17 -15.97
C ARG A 192 -8.36 5.10 -15.03
N MET A 193 -9.07 5.80 -14.13
CA MET A 193 -8.44 6.70 -13.17
C MET A 193 -7.58 5.95 -12.17
N GLY A 194 -8.05 4.80 -11.66
CA GLY A 194 -7.28 3.92 -10.78
C GLY A 194 -5.96 3.48 -11.42
N ARG A 195 -5.99 2.98 -12.66
CA ARG A 195 -4.76 2.64 -13.41
C ARG A 195 -3.83 3.84 -13.60
N LYS A 196 -4.38 5.03 -13.85
CA LYS A 196 -3.59 6.25 -14.02
C LYS A 196 -2.87 6.67 -12.74
N ILE A 197 -3.52 6.52 -11.57
CA ILE A 197 -2.94 6.84 -10.26
C ILE A 197 -1.68 6.03 -9.98
N PHE A 198 -1.72 4.72 -10.25
CA PHE A 198 -0.63 3.79 -9.92
C PHE A 198 0.31 3.48 -11.08
N ARG A 199 0.08 4.08 -12.24
CA ARG A 199 0.97 3.90 -13.39
C ARG A 199 2.34 4.51 -13.09
N SER A 200 3.35 3.66 -12.98
CA SER A 200 4.74 4.10 -12.86
C SER A 200 5.31 4.40 -14.24
N THR A 201 5.67 5.67 -14.48
CA THR A 201 6.26 6.14 -15.73
C THR A 201 7.44 7.05 -15.43
N PRO A 202 8.38 7.25 -16.36
CA PRO A 202 9.46 8.24 -16.21
C PRO A 202 8.93 9.63 -15.85
N LYS A 203 7.80 10.06 -16.44
CA LYS A 203 7.14 11.34 -16.10
C LYS A 203 6.74 11.40 -14.62
N VAL A 204 6.16 10.33 -14.08
CA VAL A 204 5.78 10.25 -12.65
C VAL A 204 7.01 10.27 -11.76
N MET A 205 8.11 9.61 -12.15
CA MET A 205 9.37 9.67 -11.41
C MET A 205 9.96 11.08 -11.39
N ILE A 206 10.02 11.75 -12.54
CA ILE A 206 10.47 13.15 -12.64
C ILE A 206 9.60 14.04 -11.75
N ARG A 207 8.28 13.92 -11.84
CA ARG A 207 7.34 14.64 -10.97
C ARG A 207 7.65 14.43 -9.50
N ASN A 208 7.80 13.18 -9.07
CA ASN A 208 8.07 12.86 -7.67
C ASN A 208 9.45 13.38 -7.22
N THR A 209 10.42 13.43 -8.13
CA THR A 209 11.73 14.06 -7.88
C THR A 209 11.59 15.56 -7.69
N LEU A 210 10.85 16.22 -8.56
CA LEU A 210 10.66 17.68 -8.52
C LEU A 210 9.82 18.15 -7.33
N LYS A 211 8.92 17.29 -6.80
CA LYS A 211 8.18 17.56 -5.55
C LYS A 211 9.08 17.76 -4.34
N GLU A 212 10.27 17.19 -4.35
CA GLU A 212 11.25 17.36 -3.27
C GLU A 212 11.99 18.73 -3.33
N ILE A 213 11.79 19.51 -4.40
CA ILE A 213 12.30 20.88 -4.53
C ILE A 213 11.12 21.84 -4.37
N PRO A 214 10.82 22.33 -3.14
CA PRO A 214 9.58 23.06 -2.85
C PRO A 214 9.37 24.29 -3.72
N TRP A 215 10.45 25.06 -3.98
CA TRP A 215 10.39 26.25 -4.84
C TRP A 215 10.00 25.88 -6.28
N PHE A 216 10.62 24.84 -6.85
CA PHE A 216 10.34 24.41 -8.21
C PHE A 216 8.90 23.90 -8.33
N TYR A 217 8.48 23.02 -7.41
CA TYR A 217 7.15 22.46 -7.45
C TYR A 217 6.05 23.50 -7.22
N LYS A 218 6.28 24.49 -6.35
CA LYS A 218 5.35 25.60 -6.14
C LYS A 218 5.10 26.42 -7.41
N ASN A 219 6.13 26.62 -8.24
CA ASN A 219 6.04 27.45 -9.44
C ASN A 219 5.67 26.66 -10.70
N PHE A 220 6.07 25.39 -10.81
CA PHE A 220 5.93 24.59 -12.02
C PHE A 220 5.18 23.26 -11.81
N GLY A 221 4.80 22.90 -10.61
CA GLY A 221 4.14 21.65 -10.26
C GLY A 221 2.87 21.40 -11.06
N TYR A 222 2.13 22.46 -11.38
CA TYR A 222 0.93 22.41 -12.21
C TYR A 222 1.12 21.64 -13.51
N PHE A 223 2.26 21.81 -14.21
CA PHE A 223 2.53 21.11 -15.48
C PHE A 223 2.78 19.61 -15.34
N PHE A 224 3.05 19.14 -14.13
CA PHE A 224 3.38 17.75 -13.84
C PHE A 224 2.24 16.98 -13.14
N ASP A 225 1.25 17.68 -12.62
CA ASP A 225 0.13 17.04 -11.92
C ASP A 225 -0.88 16.38 -12.86
N ASP A 226 -1.57 15.37 -12.36
CA ASP A 226 -2.59 14.65 -13.10
C ASP A 226 -3.96 15.33 -12.88
N HIS A 227 -4.18 16.44 -13.60
CA HIS A 227 -5.40 17.26 -13.46
C HIS A 227 -6.69 16.48 -13.73
N ASP A 228 -6.67 15.50 -14.63
CA ASP A 228 -7.83 14.68 -14.95
C ASP A 228 -8.31 13.88 -13.74
N VAL A 229 -7.35 13.29 -12.97
CA VAL A 229 -7.69 12.53 -11.77
C VAL A 229 -8.26 13.46 -10.70
N THR A 230 -7.61 14.60 -10.48
CA THR A 230 -8.09 15.60 -9.51
C THR A 230 -9.47 16.11 -9.89
N LYS A 231 -9.67 16.50 -11.15
CA LYS A 231 -10.97 16.97 -11.65
C LYS A 231 -12.03 15.89 -11.48
N PHE A 232 -11.78 14.67 -11.95
CA PHE A 232 -12.70 13.56 -11.81
C PHE A 232 -13.13 13.33 -10.35
N MET A 233 -12.18 13.27 -9.42
CA MET A 233 -12.49 13.04 -8.00
C MET A 233 -13.27 14.20 -7.38
N THR A 234 -12.97 15.44 -7.79
CA THR A 234 -13.71 16.61 -7.30
C THR A 234 -15.12 16.67 -7.87
N ASP A 235 -15.30 16.39 -9.15
CA ASP A 235 -16.61 16.44 -9.82
C ASP A 235 -17.54 15.35 -9.25
N ILE A 236 -17.09 14.08 -9.17
CA ILE A 236 -17.89 12.99 -8.59
C ILE A 236 -18.25 13.24 -7.12
N THR A 237 -17.32 13.85 -6.36
CA THR A 237 -17.57 14.21 -4.96
C THR A 237 -18.67 15.25 -4.86
N ARG A 238 -18.58 16.32 -5.66
CA ARG A 238 -19.57 17.40 -5.69
C ARG A 238 -20.94 16.89 -6.11
N GLU A 239 -21.02 16.15 -7.20
CA GLU A 239 -22.25 15.54 -7.70
C GLU A 239 -22.90 14.63 -6.64
N THR A 240 -22.11 13.81 -5.94
CA THR A 240 -22.63 12.91 -4.90
C THR A 240 -23.18 13.71 -3.71
N ILE A 241 -22.47 14.74 -3.27
CA ILE A 241 -22.90 15.59 -2.14
C ILE A 241 -24.21 16.32 -2.52
N GLU A 242 -24.26 16.92 -3.72
CA GLU A 242 -25.45 17.63 -4.21
C GLU A 242 -26.65 16.70 -4.36
N TYR A 243 -26.45 15.51 -4.94
CA TYR A 243 -27.51 14.50 -5.07
C TYR A 243 -28.10 14.14 -3.72
N ARG A 244 -27.24 13.85 -2.71
CA ARG A 244 -27.71 13.50 -1.36
C ARG A 244 -28.46 14.62 -0.66
N LYS A 245 -27.99 15.86 -0.81
CA LYS A 245 -28.67 17.03 -0.25
C LYS A 245 -30.03 17.27 -0.89
N ARG A 246 -30.11 17.21 -2.23
CA ARG A 246 -31.37 17.42 -2.97
C ARG A 246 -32.43 16.36 -2.67
N ASN A 247 -31.99 15.09 -2.53
CA ASN A 247 -32.91 13.96 -2.36
C ASN A 247 -33.05 13.51 -0.90
N ASN A 248 -32.48 14.25 0.05
CA ASN A 248 -32.49 13.94 1.48
C ASN A 248 -32.01 12.50 1.79
N VAL A 249 -30.96 12.05 1.07
CA VAL A 249 -30.41 10.69 1.20
C VAL A 249 -29.45 10.63 2.38
N HIS A 250 -29.80 9.86 3.41
CA HIS A 250 -28.93 9.55 4.54
C HIS A 250 -28.51 8.09 4.50
N ARG A 251 -27.20 7.84 4.47
CA ARG A 251 -26.62 6.48 4.53
C ARG A 251 -25.55 6.44 5.60
N ASN A 252 -25.40 5.30 6.27
CA ASN A 252 -24.32 5.07 7.23
C ASN A 252 -23.03 4.69 6.52
N ASP A 253 -22.53 5.57 5.62
CA ASP A 253 -21.31 5.35 4.85
C ASP A 253 -20.27 6.45 5.07
N PHE A 254 -19.13 6.29 4.41
CA PHE A 254 -17.98 7.16 4.62
C PHE A 254 -18.21 8.60 4.16
N ILE A 255 -18.89 8.79 3.02
CA ILE A 255 -19.13 10.14 2.49
C ILE A 255 -20.09 10.94 3.39
N ASN A 256 -21.06 10.32 4.05
CA ASN A 256 -21.92 11.02 5.01
C ASN A 256 -21.16 11.58 6.22
N VAL A 257 -20.14 10.86 6.69
CA VAL A 257 -19.29 11.38 7.76
C VAL A 257 -18.48 12.58 7.29
N LEU A 258 -18.01 12.57 6.03
CA LEU A 258 -17.29 13.72 5.48
C LEU A 258 -18.25 14.92 5.24
N ILE A 259 -19.52 14.68 4.88
CA ILE A 259 -20.54 15.74 4.78
C ILE A 259 -20.79 16.34 6.17
N ASP A 260 -20.96 15.52 7.23
CA ASP A 260 -21.11 16.03 8.60
C ASP A 260 -19.90 16.87 9.04
N LEU A 261 -18.69 16.47 8.66
CA LEU A 261 -17.48 17.27 8.94
C LEU A 261 -17.45 18.59 8.15
N LYS A 262 -18.04 18.64 6.95
CA LYS A 262 -18.18 19.86 6.17
C LYS A 262 -19.18 20.83 6.82
N ASP A 263 -20.30 20.29 7.28
CA ASP A 263 -21.33 21.08 7.93
C ASP A 263 -20.93 21.51 9.38
N ASN A 264 -19.97 20.79 9.99
CA ASN A 264 -19.44 21.03 11.34
C ASN A 264 -17.90 21.10 11.36
N PRO A 265 -17.24 22.08 10.69
CA PRO A 265 -15.78 22.12 10.50
C PRO A 265 -15.00 22.26 11.82
N GLY A 266 -15.60 22.86 12.86
CA GLY A 266 -15.02 22.95 14.21
C GLY A 266 -14.66 21.58 14.82
N LYS A 267 -15.31 20.50 14.41
CA LYS A 267 -14.94 19.13 14.81
C LYS A 267 -13.52 18.74 14.37
N LEU A 268 -12.98 19.35 13.31
CA LEU A 268 -11.61 19.14 12.83
C LEU A 268 -10.63 20.19 13.34
N GLY A 269 -11.10 21.22 14.04
CA GLY A 269 -10.30 22.34 14.47
C GLY A 269 -9.91 23.28 13.32
N VAL A 270 -10.73 23.36 12.28
CA VAL A 270 -10.57 24.26 11.12
C VAL A 270 -11.84 25.10 10.96
N ASN A 271 -11.70 26.23 10.25
CA ASN A 271 -12.83 27.15 10.02
C ASN A 271 -13.71 26.71 8.83
N ASN A 272 -13.16 25.93 7.91
CA ASN A 272 -13.88 25.49 6.71
C ASN A 272 -13.38 24.13 6.21
N VAL A 273 -14.29 23.31 5.71
CA VAL A 273 -14.01 22.03 5.01
C VAL A 273 -14.56 22.16 3.60
N THR A 274 -13.68 22.24 2.60
CA THR A 274 -14.06 22.41 1.19
C THR A 274 -14.39 21.07 0.52
N ASP A 275 -15.04 21.13 -0.66
CA ASP A 275 -15.30 19.94 -1.47
C ASP A 275 -14.00 19.28 -1.96
N GLU A 276 -12.99 20.08 -2.24
CA GLU A 276 -11.65 19.58 -2.61
C GLU A 276 -10.99 18.80 -1.45
N PHE A 277 -11.20 19.25 -0.21
CA PHE A 277 -10.73 18.49 0.96
C PHE A 277 -11.45 17.14 1.06
N ILE A 278 -12.77 17.11 0.88
CA ILE A 278 -13.54 15.87 0.88
C ILE A 278 -13.11 14.97 -0.27
N ALA A 279 -12.97 15.51 -1.48
CA ALA A 279 -12.48 14.77 -2.65
C ALA A 279 -11.10 14.16 -2.42
N ALA A 280 -10.20 14.89 -1.75
CA ALA A 280 -8.89 14.36 -1.39
C ALA A 280 -8.97 13.17 -0.41
N GLN A 281 -9.90 13.19 0.56
CA GLN A 281 -10.11 12.05 1.44
C GLN A 281 -10.69 10.85 0.69
N LEU A 282 -11.72 11.06 -0.13
CA LEU A 282 -12.31 10.01 -0.96
C LEU A 282 -11.28 9.42 -1.94
N PHE A 283 -10.42 10.26 -2.53
CA PHE A 283 -9.29 9.80 -3.35
C PHE A 283 -8.35 8.86 -2.59
N VAL A 284 -7.94 9.23 -1.37
CA VAL A 284 -7.05 8.39 -0.55
C VAL A 284 -7.71 7.05 -0.24
N PHE A 285 -9.00 7.04 0.12
CA PHE A 285 -9.71 5.79 0.41
C PHE A 285 -9.93 4.94 -0.84
N PHE A 286 -10.24 5.57 -1.97
CA PHE A 286 -10.32 4.89 -3.26
C PHE A 286 -8.99 4.22 -3.61
N ALA A 287 -7.92 5.01 -3.69
CA ALA A 287 -6.61 4.52 -4.09
C ALA A 287 -6.08 3.42 -3.14
N ALA A 288 -6.20 3.63 -1.82
CA ALA A 288 -5.73 2.66 -0.84
C ALA A 288 -6.57 1.37 -0.81
N GLY A 289 -7.89 1.49 -0.98
CA GLY A 289 -8.81 0.36 -0.77
C GLY A 289 -8.88 -0.61 -1.95
N PHE A 290 -8.82 -0.13 -3.21
CA PHE A 290 -8.92 -1.05 -4.33
C PHE A 290 -7.59 -1.69 -4.68
N GLU A 291 -6.50 -0.92 -4.82
CA GLU A 291 -5.24 -1.40 -5.38
C GLU A 291 -4.56 -2.42 -4.47
N THR A 292 -4.44 -2.13 -3.16
CA THR A 292 -3.77 -3.03 -2.23
C THR A 292 -4.50 -4.37 -2.07
N SER A 293 -5.82 -4.35 -2.01
CA SER A 293 -6.64 -5.57 -1.91
C SER A 293 -6.62 -6.36 -3.22
N SER A 294 -6.65 -5.68 -4.36
CA SER A 294 -6.53 -6.30 -5.69
C SER A 294 -5.19 -7.01 -5.85
N ILE A 295 -4.06 -6.37 -5.49
CA ILE A 295 -2.73 -7.00 -5.50
C ILE A 295 -2.72 -8.24 -4.61
N THR A 296 -3.21 -8.14 -3.37
CA THR A 296 -3.23 -9.25 -2.43
C THR A 296 -4.05 -10.43 -2.95
N MET A 297 -5.24 -10.16 -3.49
CA MET A 297 -6.13 -11.19 -4.03
C MET A 297 -5.54 -11.86 -5.27
N SER A 298 -4.96 -11.08 -6.19
CA SER A 298 -4.33 -11.62 -7.41
C SER A 298 -3.11 -12.50 -7.10
N LEU A 299 -2.30 -12.12 -6.11
CA LEU A 299 -1.14 -12.91 -5.69
C LEU A 299 -1.53 -14.13 -4.86
N ALA A 300 -2.64 -14.08 -4.13
CA ALA A 300 -3.24 -15.28 -3.52
C ALA A 300 -3.66 -16.29 -4.59
N MET A 301 -4.32 -15.86 -5.65
CA MET A 301 -4.70 -16.72 -6.78
C MET A 301 -3.46 -17.31 -7.46
N TYR A 302 -2.40 -16.54 -7.65
CA TYR A 302 -1.13 -16.99 -8.20
C TYR A 302 -0.47 -18.10 -7.38
N GLU A 303 -0.39 -17.93 -6.06
CA GLU A 303 0.18 -18.97 -5.18
C GLU A 303 -0.70 -20.21 -5.11
N LEU A 304 -2.01 -20.04 -5.06
CA LEU A 304 -2.95 -21.15 -5.05
C LEU A 304 -2.93 -21.95 -6.36
N ALA A 305 -2.67 -21.30 -7.50
CA ALA A 305 -2.50 -21.99 -8.78
C ALA A 305 -1.31 -22.95 -8.79
N GLN A 306 -0.22 -22.57 -8.11
CA GLN A 306 1.00 -23.38 -8.01
C GLN A 306 0.92 -24.45 -6.91
N ASN A 307 0.06 -24.28 -5.91
CA ASN A 307 -0.01 -25.10 -4.70
C ASN A 307 -1.37 -25.78 -4.59
N GLN A 308 -1.63 -26.79 -5.43
CA GLN A 308 -2.93 -27.45 -5.53
C GLN A 308 -3.40 -28.07 -4.21
N SER A 309 -2.49 -28.67 -3.42
CA SER A 309 -2.82 -29.25 -2.11
C SER A 309 -3.30 -28.18 -1.10
N ILE A 310 -2.70 -26.99 -1.13
CA ILE A 310 -3.12 -25.84 -0.31
C ILE A 310 -4.49 -25.34 -0.80
N GLN A 311 -4.68 -25.28 -2.12
CA GLN A 311 -5.95 -24.87 -2.72
C GLN A 311 -7.10 -25.81 -2.32
N GLU A 312 -6.89 -27.14 -2.40
CA GLU A 312 -7.90 -28.12 -1.99
C GLU A 312 -8.21 -28.07 -0.48
N LYS A 313 -7.16 -27.92 0.34
CA LYS A 313 -7.34 -27.81 1.80
C LYS A 313 -8.18 -26.59 2.18
N VAL A 314 -7.93 -25.42 1.58
CA VAL A 314 -8.73 -24.22 1.87
C VAL A 314 -10.14 -24.32 1.31
N ARG A 315 -10.33 -24.94 0.12
CA ARG A 315 -11.67 -25.15 -0.45
C ARG A 315 -12.51 -26.03 0.47
N LYS A 316 -11.93 -27.10 1.03
CA LYS A 316 -12.60 -27.96 1.99
C LYS A 316 -13.03 -27.19 3.24
N GLU A 317 -12.14 -26.38 3.84
CA GLU A 317 -12.49 -25.54 4.99
C GLU A 317 -13.64 -24.57 4.68
N ILE A 318 -13.56 -23.88 3.53
CA ILE A 318 -14.60 -22.93 3.12
C ILE A 318 -15.95 -23.66 2.99
N LYS A 319 -15.97 -24.83 2.34
CA LYS A 319 -17.19 -25.63 2.14
C LYS A 319 -17.78 -26.04 3.50
N GLU A 320 -16.98 -26.61 4.38
CA GLU A 320 -17.42 -27.03 5.72
C GLU A 320 -18.04 -25.89 6.53
N VAL A 321 -17.46 -24.68 6.44
CA VAL A 321 -17.99 -23.50 7.13
C VAL A 321 -19.27 -23.00 6.48
N LEU A 322 -19.38 -22.99 5.16
CA LEU A 322 -20.57 -22.54 4.44
C LEU A 322 -21.72 -23.53 4.56
N ASP A 323 -21.46 -24.84 4.57
CA ASP A 323 -22.49 -25.88 4.80
C ASP A 323 -23.20 -25.67 6.15
N SER A 324 -22.52 -25.10 7.16
CA SER A 324 -23.12 -24.76 8.44
C SER A 324 -24.07 -23.54 8.41
N THR A 325 -24.19 -22.87 7.26
CA THR A 325 -25.02 -21.66 7.06
C THR A 325 -25.77 -21.68 5.73
N ASP A 326 -26.13 -22.85 5.24
CA ASP A 326 -26.88 -23.05 3.99
C ASP A 326 -26.24 -22.31 2.78
N GLY A 327 -24.92 -22.29 2.72
CA GLY A 327 -24.14 -21.62 1.66
C GLY A 327 -23.99 -20.10 1.82
N VAL A 328 -24.54 -19.51 2.89
CA VAL A 328 -24.51 -18.04 3.08
C VAL A 328 -23.20 -17.60 3.73
N ILE A 329 -22.51 -16.65 3.11
CA ILE A 329 -21.32 -16.01 3.69
C ILE A 329 -21.76 -15.00 4.76
N LEU A 330 -21.50 -15.31 6.02
CA LEU A 330 -21.74 -14.40 7.14
C LEU A 330 -20.44 -13.75 7.62
N TYR A 331 -20.53 -12.49 8.09
CA TYR A 331 -19.38 -11.75 8.60
C TYR A 331 -18.59 -12.51 9.67
N ASP A 332 -19.29 -13.18 10.59
CA ASP A 332 -18.65 -13.93 11.68
C ASP A 332 -18.12 -15.31 11.24
N ASN A 333 -18.64 -15.88 10.13
CA ASN A 333 -18.17 -17.15 9.61
C ASN A 333 -16.81 -17.04 8.90
N ILE A 334 -16.51 -15.89 8.27
CA ILE A 334 -15.19 -15.64 7.67
C ILE A 334 -14.08 -15.76 8.73
N LYS A 335 -14.36 -15.43 9.99
CA LYS A 335 -13.41 -15.57 11.09
C LYS A 335 -13.14 -17.01 11.50
N LYS A 336 -14.04 -17.94 11.17
CA LYS A 336 -13.88 -19.37 11.45
C LYS A 336 -13.01 -20.07 10.42
N MET A 337 -12.77 -19.44 9.25
CA MET A 337 -11.91 -19.95 8.19
C MET A 337 -10.44 -19.68 8.54
N ASN A 338 -9.88 -20.49 9.43
CA ASN A 338 -8.54 -20.30 9.98
C ASN A 338 -7.44 -20.56 8.95
N TYR A 339 -7.64 -21.52 8.05
CA TYR A 339 -6.65 -21.82 7.01
C TYR A 339 -6.64 -20.75 5.92
N LEU A 340 -7.80 -20.21 5.55
CA LEU A 340 -7.91 -19.04 4.68
C LEU A 340 -7.23 -17.82 5.30
N GLU A 341 -7.32 -17.63 6.63
CA GLU A 341 -6.57 -16.56 7.32
C GLU A 341 -5.05 -16.78 7.21
N LYS A 342 -4.56 -18.00 7.41
CA LYS A 342 -3.14 -18.32 7.27
C LYS A 342 -2.64 -18.05 5.83
N ILE A 343 -3.41 -18.45 4.82
CA ILE A 343 -3.11 -18.16 3.40
C ILE A 343 -3.03 -16.64 3.19
N TYR A 344 -4.02 -15.89 3.65
CA TYR A 344 -4.04 -14.44 3.53
C TYR A 344 -2.81 -13.79 4.20
N GLN A 345 -2.43 -14.25 5.38
CA GLN A 345 -1.26 -13.75 6.09
C GLN A 345 0.05 -14.10 5.36
N GLU A 346 0.16 -15.31 4.81
CA GLU A 346 1.35 -15.72 4.05
C GLU A 346 1.49 -14.97 2.72
N VAL A 347 0.39 -14.67 2.04
CA VAL A 347 0.42 -13.78 0.87
C VAL A 347 0.94 -12.41 1.25
N LEU A 348 0.47 -11.83 2.35
CA LEU A 348 0.93 -10.53 2.83
C LEU A 348 2.39 -10.54 3.34
N ARG A 349 2.89 -11.68 3.80
CA ARG A 349 4.30 -11.87 4.14
C ARG A 349 5.15 -11.88 2.87
N LYS A 350 4.82 -12.75 1.93
CA LYS A 350 5.62 -12.96 0.71
C LYS A 350 5.50 -11.77 -0.25
N TYR A 351 4.34 -11.14 -0.29
CA TYR A 351 4.03 -10.03 -1.20
C TYR A 351 3.37 -8.85 -0.48
N PRO A 352 4.06 -8.18 0.44
CA PRO A 352 3.48 -7.06 1.15
C PRO A 352 3.13 -5.94 0.14
N PRO A 353 1.84 -5.52 0.01
CA PRO A 353 1.47 -4.46 -0.92
C PRO A 353 2.25 -3.16 -0.69
N VAL A 354 2.56 -2.84 0.57
CA VAL A 354 3.45 -1.75 0.96
C VAL A 354 4.77 -2.34 1.43
N THR A 355 5.80 -2.19 0.64
CA THR A 355 7.06 -2.92 0.78
C THR A 355 8.02 -2.36 1.83
N PHE A 356 7.84 -1.09 2.21
CA PHE A 356 8.54 -0.45 3.31
C PHE A 356 7.68 0.63 3.97
N LEU A 357 7.93 0.90 5.24
CA LEU A 357 7.29 1.99 5.97
C LEU A 357 8.27 3.15 6.12
N MET A 358 7.75 4.38 6.07
CA MET A 358 8.54 5.59 6.33
C MET A 358 7.99 6.37 7.51
N ARG A 359 8.90 6.97 8.28
CA ARG A 359 8.62 7.92 9.36
C ARG A 359 9.62 9.05 9.34
N GLN A 360 9.23 10.18 9.93
CA GLN A 360 10.12 11.33 10.15
C GLN A 360 9.93 11.85 11.58
N PRO A 361 11.02 12.12 12.30
CA PRO A 361 10.93 12.76 13.60
C PRO A 361 10.58 14.25 13.45
N THR A 362 9.66 14.73 14.29
CA THR A 362 9.22 16.13 14.34
C THR A 362 10.18 17.05 15.09
N LYS A 363 11.17 16.46 15.78
CA LYS A 363 12.29 17.11 16.48
C LYS A 363 13.51 16.20 16.42
N ASN A 364 14.69 16.68 16.83
CA ASN A 364 15.86 15.81 16.97
C ASN A 364 15.56 14.68 17.95
N TYR A 365 15.99 13.47 17.61
CA TYR A 365 15.69 12.26 18.36
C TYR A 365 16.91 11.36 18.47
N THR A 366 17.25 10.95 19.70
CA THR A 366 18.32 9.99 19.95
C THR A 366 17.71 8.64 20.33
N PHE A 367 18.11 7.58 19.66
CA PHE A 367 17.64 6.22 19.98
C PHE A 367 18.13 5.80 21.36
N GLU A 368 17.21 5.23 22.15
CA GLU A 368 17.49 4.76 23.51
C GLU A 368 18.65 3.73 23.50
N GLY A 369 19.60 3.91 24.43
CA GLY A 369 20.79 3.04 24.54
C GLY A 369 21.88 3.28 23.48
N THR A 370 21.75 4.31 22.64
CA THR A 370 22.72 4.63 21.59
C THR A 370 23.15 6.10 21.63
N LYS A 371 24.19 6.43 20.83
CA LYS A 371 24.55 7.82 20.52
C LYS A 371 23.99 8.31 19.18
N ILE A 372 23.13 7.50 18.54
CA ILE A 372 22.60 7.76 17.21
C ILE A 372 21.49 8.79 17.32
N THR A 373 21.71 9.97 16.78
CA THR A 373 20.75 11.08 16.80
C THR A 373 20.27 11.40 15.39
N LEU A 374 18.98 11.34 15.19
CA LEU A 374 18.33 11.81 13.96
C LEU A 374 18.03 13.31 14.05
N ARG A 375 18.28 14.03 12.99
CA ARG A 375 17.82 15.41 12.82
C ARG A 375 16.31 15.44 12.55
N LYS A 376 15.64 16.50 12.97
CA LYS A 376 14.24 16.76 12.63
C LYS A 376 14.02 16.59 11.11
N GLY A 377 12.98 15.87 10.71
CA GLY A 377 12.60 15.62 9.31
C GLY A 377 13.44 14.58 8.57
N GLN A 378 14.43 13.96 9.21
CA GLN A 378 15.24 12.93 8.61
C GLN A 378 14.43 11.63 8.41
N VAL A 379 14.57 10.99 7.26
CA VAL A 379 13.75 9.82 6.92
C VAL A 379 14.24 8.57 7.62
N VAL A 380 13.31 7.86 8.25
CA VAL A 380 13.50 6.51 8.79
C VAL A 380 12.70 5.53 7.94
N ILE A 381 13.34 4.44 7.54
CA ILE A 381 12.78 3.39 6.67
C ILE A 381 12.77 2.07 7.44
N ILE A 382 11.62 1.40 7.42
CA ILE A 382 11.46 0.04 7.93
C ILE A 382 11.17 -0.83 6.71
N PRO A 383 12.11 -1.70 6.29
CA PRO A 383 12.05 -2.43 5.02
C PRO A 383 11.24 -3.72 5.16
N ASN A 384 9.91 -3.62 5.21
CA ASN A 384 9.00 -4.74 5.43
C ASN A 384 9.27 -5.93 4.52
N TYR A 385 9.42 -5.69 3.20
CA TYR A 385 9.71 -6.75 2.25
C TYR A 385 11.00 -7.50 2.62
N ALA A 386 12.06 -6.77 2.92
CA ALA A 386 13.34 -7.38 3.29
C ALA A 386 13.25 -8.19 4.59
N ILE A 387 12.62 -7.64 5.63
CA ILE A 387 12.42 -8.32 6.92
C ILE A 387 11.60 -9.61 6.73
N GLN A 388 10.53 -9.54 5.94
CA GLN A 388 9.63 -10.67 5.68
C GLN A 388 10.24 -11.74 4.75
N HIS A 389 11.42 -11.46 4.15
CA HIS A 389 12.22 -12.40 3.36
C HIS A 389 13.59 -12.70 3.99
N ASP A 390 13.75 -12.43 5.27
CA ASP A 390 14.96 -12.84 6.01
C ASP A 390 14.85 -14.34 6.36
N PRO A 391 15.79 -15.19 5.87
CA PRO A 391 15.76 -16.62 6.14
C PRO A 391 15.96 -17.00 7.62
N ASN A 392 16.53 -16.10 8.43
CA ASN A 392 16.67 -16.30 9.88
C ASN A 392 15.34 -16.09 10.62
N ILE A 393 14.40 -15.34 10.04
CA ILE A 393 13.08 -15.07 10.61
C ILE A 393 12.03 -15.98 9.97
N TYR A 394 12.14 -16.19 8.66
CA TYR A 394 11.25 -17.02 7.84
C TYR A 394 12.11 -18.00 7.03
N PRO A 395 12.45 -19.20 7.56
CA PRO A 395 13.20 -20.21 6.81
C PRO A 395 12.57 -20.49 5.45
N ASP A 396 13.38 -20.64 4.40
CA ASP A 396 12.93 -20.81 3.01
C ASP A 396 11.89 -19.76 2.59
N PRO A 397 12.22 -18.45 2.62
CA PRO A 397 11.23 -17.37 2.52
C PRO A 397 10.49 -17.34 1.18
N GLU A 398 11.03 -17.96 0.13
CA GLU A 398 10.38 -18.06 -1.18
C GLU A 398 9.34 -19.19 -1.27
N VAL A 399 9.34 -20.14 -0.32
CA VAL A 399 8.33 -21.18 -0.24
C VAL A 399 7.05 -20.60 0.35
N PHE A 400 5.92 -20.84 -0.33
CA PHE A 400 4.60 -20.44 0.15
C PHE A 400 4.08 -21.45 1.16
N ASP A 401 4.14 -21.12 2.43
CA ASP A 401 3.76 -21.99 3.53
C ASP A 401 2.82 -21.29 4.53
N PRO A 402 1.50 -21.50 4.42
CA PRO A 402 0.53 -20.94 5.36
C PRO A 402 0.73 -21.37 6.82
N GLU A 403 1.40 -22.50 7.09
CA GLU A 403 1.61 -22.98 8.46
C GLU A 403 2.63 -22.12 9.25
N ARG A 404 3.37 -21.22 8.59
CA ARG A 404 4.14 -20.16 9.25
C ARG A 404 3.26 -19.25 10.13
N PHE A 405 1.96 -19.25 9.90
CA PHE A 405 0.95 -18.50 10.66
C PHE A 405 0.10 -19.39 11.55
N SER A 406 0.58 -20.59 11.92
CA SER A 406 0.02 -21.33 13.05
C SER A 406 0.17 -20.53 14.34
N GLU A 407 -0.70 -20.75 15.31
CA GLU A 407 -0.65 -20.05 16.61
C GLU A 407 0.73 -20.21 17.30
N GLU A 408 1.33 -21.39 17.18
CA GLU A 408 2.64 -21.70 17.75
C GLU A 408 3.73 -20.84 17.11
N ASN A 409 3.84 -20.82 15.80
CA ASN A 409 4.84 -20.08 15.05
C ASN A 409 4.70 -18.55 15.24
N VAL A 410 3.45 -18.06 15.32
CA VAL A 410 3.18 -16.64 15.58
C VAL A 410 3.62 -16.23 16.98
N LYS A 411 3.40 -17.07 18.01
CA LYS A 411 3.81 -16.79 19.40
C LYS A 411 5.35 -16.72 19.56
N GLN A 412 6.10 -17.48 18.78
CA GLN A 412 7.57 -17.50 18.83
C GLN A 412 8.21 -16.31 18.10
N ARG A 413 7.53 -15.72 17.14
CA ARG A 413 8.04 -14.64 16.30
C ARG A 413 7.78 -13.27 16.90
N ASN A 414 8.81 -12.39 16.90
CA ASN A 414 8.62 -10.99 17.30
C ASN A 414 7.60 -10.30 16.38
N PRO A 415 6.54 -9.66 16.93
CA PRO A 415 5.50 -9.01 16.12
C PRO A 415 6.02 -7.94 15.14
N MET A 416 7.16 -7.29 15.45
CA MET A 416 7.77 -6.28 14.58
C MET A 416 8.37 -6.84 13.29
N TYR A 417 8.42 -8.15 13.14
CA TYR A 417 8.86 -8.82 11.91
C TYR A 417 7.70 -9.09 10.92
N TYR A 418 6.46 -8.76 11.29
CA TYR A 418 5.30 -8.90 10.41
C TYR A 418 4.42 -7.66 10.46
N LEU A 419 4.64 -6.73 9.52
CA LEU A 419 4.03 -5.40 9.52
C LEU A 419 3.28 -5.06 8.22
N PRO A 420 2.46 -5.97 7.63
CA PRO A 420 1.78 -5.69 6.36
C PRO A 420 0.81 -4.51 6.43
N PHE A 421 0.30 -4.19 7.62
CA PHE A 421 -0.57 -3.04 7.88
C PHE A 421 0.11 -1.95 8.72
N GLY A 422 1.43 -2.07 8.94
CA GLY A 422 2.14 -1.27 9.93
C GLY A 422 1.69 -1.55 11.35
N ASP A 423 2.17 -0.75 12.31
CA ASP A 423 1.78 -0.85 13.72
C ASP A 423 1.71 0.54 14.38
N GLY A 424 1.24 0.57 15.64
CA GLY A 424 1.06 1.77 16.43
C GLY A 424 -0.14 2.62 16.00
N PRO A 425 -0.26 3.85 16.51
CA PRO A 425 -1.42 4.71 16.26
C PRO A 425 -1.63 5.08 14.77
N ARG A 426 -0.60 4.90 13.93
CA ARG A 426 -0.65 5.18 12.48
C ARG A 426 -0.68 3.93 11.61
N ASN A 427 -1.11 2.81 12.17
CA ASN A 427 -1.39 1.60 11.41
C ASN A 427 -2.51 1.80 10.38
N CYS A 428 -2.73 0.83 9.50
CA CYS A 428 -3.80 0.88 8.51
C CYS A 428 -5.18 0.93 9.17
N ILE A 429 -5.95 1.97 8.83
CA ILE A 429 -7.32 2.13 9.32
C ILE A 429 -8.27 1.09 8.71
N GLY A 430 -8.01 0.71 7.44
CA GLY A 430 -8.83 -0.21 6.66
C GLY A 430 -8.46 -1.68 6.82
N LYS A 431 -7.57 -2.08 7.77
CA LYS A 431 -7.12 -3.48 7.92
C LYS A 431 -8.29 -4.48 7.87
N ARG A 432 -9.31 -4.29 8.72
CA ARG A 432 -10.47 -5.21 8.78
C ARG A 432 -11.29 -5.22 7.49
N PHE A 433 -11.46 -4.05 6.87
CA PHE A 433 -12.17 -3.92 5.60
C PHE A 433 -11.43 -4.67 4.49
N ALA A 434 -10.13 -4.42 4.33
CA ALA A 434 -9.27 -5.08 3.34
C ALA A 434 -9.24 -6.61 3.52
N THR A 435 -9.15 -7.09 4.78
CA THR A 435 -9.19 -8.53 5.09
C THR A 435 -10.50 -9.16 4.63
N ASN A 436 -11.65 -8.55 4.97
CA ASN A 436 -12.96 -9.08 4.57
C ASN A 436 -13.17 -9.03 3.06
N GLN A 437 -12.81 -7.92 2.42
CA GLN A 437 -12.92 -7.76 0.97
C GLN A 437 -12.13 -8.82 0.22
N THR A 438 -10.85 -9.02 0.58
CA THR A 438 -9.98 -10.01 -0.04
C THR A 438 -10.49 -11.44 0.19
N LYS A 439 -10.86 -11.77 1.43
CA LYS A 439 -11.35 -13.12 1.75
C LYS A 439 -12.67 -13.46 1.05
N VAL A 440 -13.65 -12.53 1.04
CA VAL A 440 -14.91 -12.76 0.33
C VAL A 440 -14.69 -12.96 -1.16
N GLY A 441 -13.82 -12.16 -1.78
CA GLY A 441 -13.47 -12.35 -3.19
C GLY A 441 -12.81 -13.71 -3.44
N LEU A 442 -11.86 -14.14 -2.59
CA LEU A 442 -11.22 -15.45 -2.70
C LEU A 442 -12.21 -16.61 -2.47
N ILE A 443 -13.13 -16.48 -1.53
CA ILE A 443 -14.19 -17.49 -1.29
C ILE A 443 -15.00 -17.69 -2.58
N LYS A 444 -15.46 -16.60 -3.23
CA LYS A 444 -16.23 -16.68 -4.47
C LYS A 444 -15.46 -17.34 -5.62
N VAL A 445 -14.16 -17.06 -5.74
CA VAL A 445 -13.33 -17.74 -6.75
C VAL A 445 -13.18 -19.23 -6.42
N LEU A 446 -12.79 -19.57 -5.17
CA LEU A 446 -12.43 -20.94 -4.78
C LEU A 446 -13.60 -21.90 -4.72
N MET A 447 -14.80 -21.42 -4.42
CA MET A 447 -15.99 -22.27 -4.37
C MET A 447 -16.47 -22.69 -5.75
N ASN A 448 -16.28 -21.85 -6.76
CA ASN A 448 -16.85 -22.07 -8.08
C ASN A 448 -15.81 -22.43 -9.15
N HIS A 449 -14.52 -22.20 -8.86
CA HIS A 449 -13.46 -22.39 -9.84
C HIS A 449 -12.22 -23.06 -9.24
N LYS A 450 -11.61 -23.92 -10.03
CA LYS A 450 -10.25 -24.38 -9.83
C LYS A 450 -9.29 -23.40 -10.45
N ILE A 451 -8.19 -23.10 -9.75
CA ILE A 451 -7.14 -22.18 -10.20
C ILE A 451 -5.92 -23.02 -10.58
N ASP A 452 -5.49 -22.95 -11.82
CA ASP A 452 -4.31 -23.64 -12.34
C ASP A 452 -3.32 -22.66 -12.96
N VAL A 453 -2.06 -23.05 -13.05
CA VAL A 453 -1.07 -22.36 -13.87
C VAL A 453 -1.40 -22.53 -15.36
N CYS A 454 -0.97 -21.56 -16.18
CA CYS A 454 -1.09 -21.62 -17.63
C CYS A 454 0.25 -21.21 -18.30
N GLU A 455 0.32 -21.27 -19.61
CA GLU A 455 1.51 -20.91 -20.38
C GLU A 455 1.93 -19.45 -20.19
N MET A 456 1.00 -18.58 -19.79
CA MET A 456 1.27 -17.17 -19.50
C MET A 456 1.67 -16.91 -18.03
N THR A 457 1.59 -17.94 -17.17
CA THR A 457 1.95 -17.79 -15.75
C THR A 457 3.46 -17.67 -15.61
N GLN A 458 3.94 -16.48 -15.27
CA GLN A 458 5.37 -16.23 -15.06
C GLN A 458 5.83 -16.70 -13.68
N ILE A 459 6.75 -17.65 -13.61
CA ILE A 459 7.31 -18.21 -12.37
C ILE A 459 8.84 -18.19 -12.47
N PRO A 460 9.57 -17.48 -11.56
CA PRO A 460 9.04 -16.55 -10.56
C PRO A 460 8.52 -15.24 -11.18
N LEU A 461 7.76 -14.48 -10.39
CA LEU A 461 7.31 -13.14 -10.78
C LEU A 461 8.49 -12.18 -10.90
N ILE A 462 8.46 -11.31 -11.90
CA ILE A 462 9.48 -10.25 -12.10
C ILE A 462 8.91 -8.93 -11.59
N HIS A 463 9.61 -8.35 -10.62
CA HIS A 463 9.24 -7.05 -10.07
C HIS A 463 9.41 -5.94 -11.10
N SER A 464 8.48 -5.00 -11.12
CA SER A 464 8.61 -3.80 -11.96
C SER A 464 9.74 -2.90 -11.44
N PRO A 465 10.72 -2.53 -12.27
CA PRO A 465 11.84 -1.70 -11.82
C PRO A 465 11.44 -0.26 -11.48
N TRP A 466 10.24 0.16 -11.89
CA TRP A 466 9.71 1.50 -11.66
C TRP A 466 8.86 1.61 -10.39
N THR A 467 8.79 0.55 -9.60
CA THR A 467 7.98 0.52 -8.39
C THR A 467 8.58 1.39 -7.29
N ASN A 468 7.77 2.33 -6.77
CA ASN A 468 8.16 3.16 -5.65
C ASN A 468 7.96 2.43 -4.31
N PHE A 469 6.72 2.34 -3.81
CA PHE A 469 6.38 1.78 -2.50
C PHE A 469 5.34 0.66 -2.55
N LEU A 470 4.57 0.55 -3.65
CA LEU A 470 3.63 -0.56 -3.84
C LEU A 470 4.30 -1.72 -4.58
N PHE A 471 3.97 -2.92 -4.19
CA PHE A 471 4.40 -4.13 -4.89
C PHE A 471 3.80 -4.17 -6.29
N GLN A 472 4.63 -4.20 -7.32
CA GLN A 472 4.20 -4.27 -8.72
C GLN A 472 5.07 -5.25 -9.51
N ILE A 473 4.44 -5.92 -10.46
CA ILE A 473 5.05 -6.88 -11.39
C ILE A 473 4.98 -6.38 -12.84
N THR A 474 5.86 -6.89 -13.69
CA THR A 474 6.06 -6.36 -15.05
C THR A 474 5.01 -6.86 -16.04
N HIS A 475 4.70 -8.16 -16.05
CA HIS A 475 3.95 -8.81 -17.13
C HIS A 475 2.52 -9.26 -16.76
N GLY A 476 1.98 -8.77 -15.64
CA GLY A 476 0.68 -9.22 -15.14
C GLY A 476 0.76 -10.58 -14.39
N VAL A 477 -0.37 -10.97 -13.81
CA VAL A 477 -0.54 -12.26 -13.11
C VAL A 477 -1.59 -13.06 -13.86
N TYR A 478 -1.18 -14.06 -14.61
CA TYR A 478 -2.08 -14.89 -15.39
C TYR A 478 -2.26 -16.26 -14.75
N VAL A 479 -3.49 -16.73 -14.68
CA VAL A 479 -3.87 -18.07 -14.25
C VAL A 479 -4.99 -18.61 -15.14
N LYS A 480 -5.16 -19.93 -15.13
CA LYS A 480 -6.32 -20.59 -15.75
C LYS A 480 -7.36 -20.84 -14.68
N LEU A 481 -8.60 -20.44 -14.95
CA LEU A 481 -9.76 -20.78 -14.13
C LEU A 481 -10.59 -21.85 -14.84
N THR A 482 -10.97 -22.88 -14.11
CA THR A 482 -11.86 -23.94 -14.60
C THR A 482 -13.06 -24.03 -13.67
N LYS A 483 -14.28 -23.91 -14.21
CA LYS A 483 -15.49 -24.01 -13.40
C LYS A 483 -15.57 -25.41 -12.77
N LEU A 484 -15.94 -25.48 -11.51
CA LEU A 484 -16.21 -26.72 -10.78
C LEU A 484 -17.67 -27.11 -11.02
N ASP A 485 -17.91 -28.42 -11.07
CA ASP A 485 -19.24 -29.03 -11.23
C ASP A 485 -20.13 -28.85 -9.99
#